data_0734d90e1ca4dd4916fe8c5044d41c34
#
_entry.id   0734d90e1ca4dd4916fe8c5044d41c34
#
_cell.length_a   1.000
_cell.length_b   1.000
_cell.length_c   1.000
_cell.angle_alpha   90.00
_cell.angle_beta   90.00
_cell.angle_gamma   90.00
#
_symmetry.space_group_name_H-M   'P 1'
#
loop_
_entity.id
_entity.type
_entity.pdbx_description
1 polymer ?
#
loop_
_entity_poly.entity_id
_entity_poly.type
_entity_poly.pdbx_seq_one_letter_code
_entity_poly.pdbx_strand_id
1 'polypeptide(L)'
;MKRFGKYRAVKSQCRAGHTHDSKREAIRCNELHDLQAAGAISDLIIHPQYWFVINGRQIKHSNGRRVGYKSDFEYVEKGINVTEDVKGVVVRDWPLRRAIFIALFPHHQLRETK
;
A
#
# COMPACT_ATOMS: atom_id res chain seq x y z
N MET A 1 -17.61 7.35 -24.41
CA MET A 1 -16.40 8.10 -24.66
C MET A 1 -15.37 7.87 -23.58
N LYS A 2 -14.13 7.70 -23.97
CA LYS A 2 -13.06 7.52 -23.01
C LYS A 2 -12.60 8.83 -22.41
N ARG A 3 -12.30 8.80 -21.14
CA ARG A 3 -11.75 9.94 -20.45
C ARG A 3 -10.38 9.59 -19.92
N PHE A 4 -9.46 10.49 -20.09
CA PHE A 4 -8.09 10.31 -19.65
C PHE A 4 -7.75 11.36 -18.62
N GLY A 5 -7.50 10.94 -17.39
CA GLY A 5 -6.97 11.82 -16.39
C GLY A 5 -5.48 12.01 -16.61
N LYS A 6 -4.95 13.19 -16.26
CA LYS A 6 -3.52 13.45 -16.40
C LYS A 6 -2.66 12.54 -15.51
N TYR A 7 -3.24 11.94 -14.49
CA TYR A 7 -2.50 11.08 -13.57
C TYR A 7 -2.75 9.61 -13.81
N ARG A 8 -3.28 9.30 -14.97
CA ARG A 8 -3.58 7.93 -15.30
C ARG A 8 -2.30 7.12 -15.41
N ALA A 9 -2.15 6.15 -14.52
CA ALA A 9 -1.02 5.23 -14.55
C ALA A 9 -1.34 4.04 -15.45
N VAL A 10 -0.33 3.51 -16.10
CA VAL A 10 -0.44 2.29 -16.90
C VAL A 10 -0.31 1.11 -15.95
N LYS A 11 -1.31 0.23 -15.95
CA LYS A 11 -1.27 -0.99 -15.15
C LYS A 11 -0.24 -1.94 -15.71
N SER A 12 0.50 -2.59 -14.83
CA SER A 12 1.53 -3.54 -15.20
C SER A 12 1.48 -4.76 -14.31
N GLN A 13 1.95 -5.89 -14.82
CA GLN A 13 2.07 -7.10 -14.03
C GLN A 13 3.52 -7.30 -13.61
N CYS A 14 3.72 -7.82 -12.38
CA CYS A 14 5.03 -8.29 -11.96
C CYS A 14 5.23 -9.73 -12.42
N ARG A 15 6.43 -10.28 -12.20
CA ARG A 15 6.73 -11.66 -12.59
C ARG A 15 5.86 -12.70 -11.90
N ALA A 16 5.38 -12.41 -10.69
CA ALA A 16 4.49 -13.32 -9.95
C ALA A 16 3.05 -13.23 -10.42
N GLY A 17 2.73 -12.40 -11.42
CA GLY A 17 1.40 -12.31 -11.99
C GLY A 17 0.46 -11.32 -11.32
N HIS A 18 0.94 -10.57 -10.31
CA HIS A 18 0.11 -9.54 -9.69
C HIS A 18 -0.03 -8.34 -10.62
N THR A 19 -1.24 -7.78 -10.68
CA THR A 19 -1.48 -6.57 -11.44
C THR A 19 -1.27 -5.36 -10.54
N HIS A 20 -0.48 -4.41 -11.01
CA HIS A 20 -0.12 -3.20 -10.27
C HIS A 20 -0.59 -1.97 -11.00
N ASP A 21 -0.85 -0.90 -10.24
CA ASP A 21 -1.35 0.34 -10.80
C ASP A 21 -0.28 1.11 -11.59
N SER A 22 0.98 0.74 -11.44
CA SER A 22 2.05 1.39 -12.18
C SER A 22 3.18 0.41 -12.45
N LYS A 23 3.98 0.76 -13.46
CA LYS A 23 5.17 0.01 -13.82
C LYS A 23 6.19 0.01 -12.69
N ARG A 24 6.32 1.15 -12.01
CA ARG A 24 7.22 1.29 -10.86
C ARG A 24 6.85 0.32 -9.74
N GLU A 25 5.56 0.20 -9.45
CA GLU A 25 5.07 -0.73 -8.44
C GLU A 25 5.35 -2.18 -8.85
N ALA A 26 5.17 -2.52 -10.12
CA ALA A 26 5.47 -3.87 -10.61
C ALA A 26 6.95 -4.19 -10.48
N ILE A 27 7.83 -3.23 -10.77
CA ILE A 27 9.28 -3.41 -10.60
C ILE A 27 9.60 -3.64 -9.13
N ARG A 28 9.02 -2.83 -8.25
CA ARG A 28 9.25 -3.00 -6.80
C ARG A 28 8.75 -4.35 -6.31
N CYS A 29 7.61 -4.82 -6.84
CA CYS A 29 7.10 -6.14 -6.51
C CYS A 29 8.11 -7.23 -6.84
N ASN A 30 8.74 -7.15 -8.02
CA ASN A 30 9.77 -8.08 -8.42
C ASN A 30 10.96 -8.05 -7.44
N GLU A 31 11.41 -6.85 -7.06
CA GLU A 31 12.50 -6.69 -6.11
C GLU A 31 12.18 -7.33 -4.77
N LEU A 32 10.96 -7.09 -4.26
CA LEU A 32 10.55 -7.64 -2.97
C LEU A 32 10.45 -9.16 -3.00
N HIS A 33 9.97 -9.73 -4.09
CA HIS A 33 9.96 -11.19 -4.24
C HIS A 33 11.38 -11.75 -4.24
N ASP A 34 12.32 -11.08 -4.90
CA ASP A 34 13.72 -11.51 -4.90
C ASP A 34 14.32 -11.43 -3.50
N LEU A 35 14.01 -10.35 -2.75
CA LEU A 35 14.49 -10.19 -1.39
C LEU A 35 13.90 -11.26 -0.47
N GLN A 36 12.64 -11.61 -0.65
CA GLN A 36 12.04 -12.67 0.14
C GLN A 36 12.67 -14.02 -0.18
N ALA A 37 12.91 -14.32 -1.45
CA ALA A 37 13.56 -15.55 -1.85
C ALA A 37 14.97 -15.65 -1.27
N ALA A 38 15.66 -14.53 -1.14
CA ALA A 38 17.00 -14.46 -0.57
C ALA A 38 17.01 -14.46 0.97
N GLY A 39 15.84 -14.40 1.61
CA GLY A 39 15.73 -14.39 3.06
C GLY A 39 15.92 -13.03 3.71
N ALA A 40 16.04 -11.96 2.91
CA ALA A 40 16.21 -10.60 3.44
C ALA A 40 14.92 -10.04 4.04
N ILE A 41 13.77 -10.47 3.55
CA ILE A 41 12.47 -10.14 4.10
C ILE A 41 11.61 -11.40 4.18
N SER A 42 10.50 -11.32 4.91
CA SER A 42 9.54 -12.42 5.03
C SER A 42 8.11 -11.89 5.08
N ASP A 43 7.15 -12.80 4.94
CA ASP A 43 5.72 -12.50 5.08
C ASP A 43 5.25 -11.40 4.14
N LEU A 44 5.70 -11.43 2.90
CA LEU A 44 5.32 -10.45 1.89
C LEU A 44 3.84 -10.57 1.55
N ILE A 45 3.12 -9.47 1.68
CA ILE A 45 1.71 -9.35 1.33
C ILE A 45 1.58 -8.26 0.28
N ILE A 46 0.88 -8.56 -0.79
CA ILE A 46 0.62 -7.63 -1.87
C ILE A 46 -0.74 -6.97 -1.64
N HIS A 47 -0.78 -5.64 -1.72
CA HIS A 47 -1.98 -4.82 -1.55
C HIS A 47 -2.70 -5.08 -0.20
N PRO A 48 -1.98 -4.97 0.93
CA PRO A 48 -2.63 -5.16 2.23
C PRO A 48 -3.65 -4.06 2.49
N GLN A 49 -4.75 -4.45 3.13
CA GLN A 49 -5.84 -3.53 3.47
C GLN A 49 -5.88 -3.33 4.98
N TYR A 50 -5.86 -2.07 5.41
CA TYR A 50 -5.94 -1.70 6.82
C TYR A 50 -7.23 -0.92 7.05
N TRP A 51 -8.20 -1.54 7.71
CA TRP A 51 -9.46 -0.86 8.00
C TRP A 51 -9.32 -0.03 9.27
N PHE A 52 -9.87 1.19 9.24
CA PHE A 52 -9.79 2.09 10.38
C PHE A 52 -10.94 1.83 11.34
N VAL A 53 -10.57 1.33 12.52
CA VAL A 53 -11.51 1.06 13.61
C VAL A 53 -11.11 1.97 14.78
N ILE A 54 -12.02 2.83 15.21
CA ILE A 54 -11.77 3.79 16.30
C ILE A 54 -12.87 3.60 17.33
N ASN A 55 -12.49 3.43 18.60
CA ASN A 55 -13.41 3.16 19.69
C ASN A 55 -14.33 1.96 19.41
N GLY A 56 -13.75 0.92 18.82
CA GLY A 56 -14.48 -0.30 18.50
C GLY A 56 -15.42 -0.19 17.31
N ARG A 57 -15.39 0.92 16.59
CA ARG A 57 -16.29 1.14 15.44
C ARG A 57 -15.49 1.29 14.17
N GLN A 58 -15.92 0.58 13.13
CA GLN A 58 -15.39 0.78 11.79
C GLN A 58 -15.80 2.17 11.29
N ILE A 59 -14.80 2.98 10.93
CA ILE A 59 -15.05 4.32 10.40
C ILE A 59 -15.62 4.20 8.98
N LYS A 60 -16.67 4.97 8.72
CA LYS A 60 -17.35 4.94 7.42
C LYS A 60 -17.60 6.36 6.92
N HIS A 61 -17.60 6.49 5.60
CA HIS A 61 -18.11 7.69 4.96
C HIS A 61 -19.61 7.80 5.15
N SER A 62 -20.18 8.97 4.89
CA SER A 62 -21.62 9.18 5.00
C SER A 62 -22.43 8.25 4.10
N ASN A 63 -21.83 7.78 3.00
CA ASN A 63 -22.50 6.84 2.09
C ASN A 63 -22.37 5.38 2.53
N GLY A 64 -21.80 5.12 3.71
CA GLY A 64 -21.67 3.77 4.26
C GLY A 64 -20.41 3.03 3.84
N ARG A 65 -19.58 3.58 2.97
CA ARG A 65 -18.34 2.93 2.56
C ARG A 65 -17.32 2.98 3.68
N ARG A 66 -16.64 1.85 3.92
CA ARG A 66 -15.62 1.78 4.96
C ARG A 66 -14.41 2.62 4.61
N VAL A 67 -13.82 3.22 5.64
CA VAL A 67 -12.60 4.00 5.51
C VAL A 67 -11.44 3.16 5.98
N GLY A 68 -10.39 3.14 5.20
CA GLY A 68 -9.16 2.44 5.53
C GLY A 68 -8.03 2.90 4.64
N TYR A 69 -6.94 2.16 4.70
CA TYR A 69 -5.78 2.42 3.87
C TYR A 69 -5.37 1.12 3.19
N LYS A 70 -5.19 1.16 1.89
CA LYS A 70 -4.68 0.04 1.13
C LYS A 70 -3.29 0.42 0.63
N SER A 71 -2.29 -0.30 1.12
CA SER A 71 -0.91 -0.08 0.76
C SER A 71 -0.52 -0.95 -0.43
N ASP A 72 0.66 -0.70 -0.98
CA ASP A 72 1.17 -1.53 -2.06
C ASP A 72 1.76 -2.83 -1.53
N PHE A 73 2.51 -2.79 -0.42
CA PHE A 73 3.21 -3.96 0.11
C PHE A 73 3.29 -3.93 1.63
N GLU A 74 3.34 -5.12 2.20
CA GLU A 74 3.67 -5.31 3.61
C GLU A 74 4.65 -6.47 3.71
N TYR A 75 5.62 -6.36 4.61
CA TYR A 75 6.60 -7.44 4.84
C TYR A 75 7.30 -7.23 6.17
N VAL A 76 8.07 -8.23 6.57
CA VAL A 76 8.90 -8.14 7.77
C VAL A 76 10.36 -8.07 7.34
N GLU A 77 11.06 -7.06 7.84
CA GLU A 77 12.47 -6.87 7.58
C GLU A 77 13.19 -6.66 8.91
N LYS A 78 14.13 -7.52 9.23
CA LYS A 78 14.88 -7.46 10.50
C LYS A 78 13.94 -7.36 11.71
N GLY A 79 12.87 -8.14 11.69
CA GLY A 79 11.90 -8.18 12.78
C GLY A 79 10.94 -7.01 12.83
N ILE A 80 11.00 -6.11 11.86
CA ILE A 80 10.13 -4.93 11.81
C ILE A 80 9.05 -5.12 10.76
N ASN A 81 7.79 -4.87 11.13
CA ASN A 81 6.70 -4.88 10.17
C ASN A 81 6.74 -3.60 9.35
N VAL A 82 6.94 -3.74 8.05
CA VAL A 82 7.02 -2.61 7.13
C VAL A 82 5.78 -2.58 6.26
N THR A 83 5.18 -1.40 6.15
CA THR A 83 4.12 -1.12 5.20
C THR A 83 4.70 -0.16 4.18
N GLU A 84 4.81 -0.61 2.94
CA GLU A 84 5.47 0.18 1.90
C GLU A 84 4.48 0.63 0.85
N ASP A 85 4.62 1.88 0.44
CA ASP A 85 3.79 2.49 -0.57
C ASP A 85 4.67 3.20 -1.59
N VAL A 86 4.47 2.85 -2.87
CA VAL A 86 5.23 3.46 -3.96
C VAL A 86 4.46 4.70 -4.42
N LYS A 87 4.99 5.87 -4.08
CA LYS A 87 4.29 7.12 -4.35
C LYS A 87 4.65 7.69 -5.71
N GLY A 88 3.66 7.75 -6.60
CA GLY A 88 3.78 8.49 -7.85
C GLY A 88 3.12 9.85 -7.71
N VAL A 89 1.86 9.84 -7.28
CA VAL A 89 1.06 11.05 -7.10
C VAL A 89 0.44 11.04 -5.72
N VAL A 90 0.58 12.14 -5.00
CA VAL A 90 -0.03 12.28 -3.67
C VAL A 90 -1.45 12.80 -3.84
N VAL A 91 -2.44 12.01 -3.42
CA VAL A 91 -3.82 12.42 -3.48
C VAL A 91 -4.16 13.31 -2.28
N ARG A 92 -5.24 14.09 -2.43
CA ARG A 92 -5.60 15.14 -1.50
C ARG A 92 -5.80 14.65 -0.06
N ASP A 93 -6.44 13.50 0.12
CA ASP A 93 -6.74 12.98 1.46
C ASP A 93 -5.59 12.15 2.05
N TRP A 94 -4.49 12.00 1.34
CA TRP A 94 -3.40 11.17 1.81
C TRP A 94 -2.80 11.64 3.14
N PRO A 95 -2.51 12.93 3.35
CA PRO A 95 -1.93 13.36 4.64
C PRO A 95 -2.79 12.96 5.83
N LEU A 96 -4.10 13.09 5.72
CA LEU A 96 -5.00 12.70 6.81
C LEU A 96 -5.03 11.19 6.98
N ARG A 97 -5.15 10.45 5.89
CA ARG A 97 -5.18 8.98 5.92
C ARG A 97 -3.89 8.43 6.50
N ARG A 98 -2.76 9.01 6.12
CA ARG A 98 -1.45 8.67 6.64
C ARG A 98 -1.37 8.85 8.15
N ALA A 99 -1.85 9.99 8.64
CA ALA A 99 -1.83 10.29 10.06
C ALA A 99 -2.69 9.29 10.85
N ILE A 100 -3.85 8.94 10.34
CA ILE A 100 -4.73 7.97 10.99
C ILE A 100 -4.08 6.59 10.98
N PHE A 101 -3.48 6.18 9.86
CA PHE A 101 -2.81 4.89 9.77
C PHE A 101 -1.68 4.78 10.80
N ILE A 102 -0.83 5.79 10.89
CA ILE A 102 0.29 5.80 11.83
C ILE A 102 -0.21 5.69 13.27
N ALA A 103 -1.30 6.40 13.58
CA ALA A 103 -1.86 6.38 14.93
C ALA A 103 -2.48 5.03 15.28
N LEU A 104 -3.19 4.40 14.36
CA LEU A 104 -3.90 3.16 14.62
C LEU A 104 -3.04 1.91 14.47
N PHE A 105 -1.95 1.98 13.72
CA PHE A 105 -1.06 0.85 13.46
C PHE A 105 0.38 1.18 13.85
N PRO A 106 0.63 1.42 15.15
CA PRO A 106 1.94 1.88 15.60
C PRO A 106 3.04 0.84 15.44
N HIS A 107 2.68 -0.44 15.23
CA HIS A 107 3.66 -1.51 15.06
C HIS A 107 4.11 -1.65 13.60
N HIS A 108 3.52 -0.90 12.69
CA HIS A 108 3.92 -0.89 11.29
C HIS A 108 4.77 0.34 11.01
N GLN A 109 5.93 0.12 10.39
CA GLN A 109 6.76 1.21 9.91
C GLN A 109 6.29 1.55 8.50
N LEU A 110 5.78 2.76 8.31
CA LEU A 110 5.37 3.20 6.99
C LEU A 110 6.60 3.66 6.21
N ARG A 111 6.77 3.10 5.02
CA ARG A 111 7.86 3.44 4.13
C ARG A 111 7.29 3.90 2.81
N GLU A 112 7.54 5.16 2.48
CA GLU A 112 7.09 5.75 1.23
C GLU A 112 8.28 5.81 0.28
N THR A 113 8.15 5.15 -0.88
CA THR A 113 9.23 5.12 -1.88
C THR A 113 8.77 5.81 -3.16
N LYS A 114 9.70 6.24 -3.98
CA LYS A 114 9.40 6.91 -5.24
C LYS A 114 9.78 6.05 -6.43
#